data_ced6d0f480f04f9321ea5eea373b61b8
#
_entry.id   ced6d0f480f04f9321ea5eea373b61b8
#
_cell.length_a   1.000
_cell.length_b   1.000
_cell.length_c   1.000
_cell.angle_alpha   90.00
_cell.angle_beta   90.00
_cell.angle_gamma   90.00
#
_symmetry.space_group_name_H-M   'P 1'
#
loop_
_entity.id
_entity.type
_entity.pdbx_description
1 polymer ?
#
loop_
_entity_poly.entity_id
_entity_poly.type
_entity_poly.pdbx_seq_one_letter_code
_entity_poly.pdbx_strand_id
1 'polypeptide(L)'
;MLFSSLTFIFLFLPVVLAVYYLAPLKIRNLLLLLASLIFYAWGEPVYVVLMILSILLNYCCGREIAANAEDERKAHRGMIFTVVVNLALLFFFKYYGFFLELVNSVTSAELTYRELALPVGISFYTFQGISYVVDVYRGKAKAQRSLLNFALYIALFPQLIAGPIVRYEDIEPQLAQRKVSARKLGQGAMLFLIGLAKKAVLADTFKTVFEEISAISASNLSVPMAWIGCITYAFEIYYDFSGYSDMAIGLSRMFGFELKKNFDHPYVSRSVTEFWRRWHISLSTWFREYVYIPLGGNHCSGGRHILNLLIVWTLTGMWHGAAWNFIVWGFYYGVLMVTDDLKHRSEEHTSEL
;
A
#
# COMPACT_ATOMS: atom_id res chain seq x y z
N MET A 1 -0.48 -2.24 17.11
CA MET A 1 -1.32 -3.43 17.40
C MET A 1 -1.48 -4.23 16.11
N LEU A 2 -1.35 -5.57 16.13
CA LEU A 2 -1.53 -6.43 14.94
C LEU A 2 -2.97 -6.98 14.92
N PHE A 3 -3.55 -7.21 13.74
CA PHE A 3 -4.90 -7.78 13.61
C PHE A 3 -5.00 -9.22 14.12
N SER A 4 -3.90 -9.98 14.08
CA SER A 4 -3.82 -11.34 14.62
C SER A 4 -3.56 -11.40 16.12
N SER A 5 -3.36 -10.28 16.80
CA SER A 5 -3.09 -10.28 18.25
C SER A 5 -4.37 -10.53 19.07
N LEU A 6 -4.23 -11.25 20.18
CA LEU A 6 -5.34 -11.52 21.10
C LEU A 6 -5.99 -10.23 21.63
N THR A 7 -5.19 -9.20 21.92
CA THR A 7 -5.68 -7.90 22.34
C THR A 7 -6.57 -7.24 21.29
N PHE A 8 -6.19 -7.36 20.00
CA PHE A 8 -7.03 -6.84 18.92
C PHE A 8 -8.34 -7.62 18.80
N ILE A 9 -8.27 -8.94 18.75
CA ILE A 9 -9.42 -9.81 18.47
C ILE A 9 -10.43 -9.83 19.62
N PHE A 10 -9.96 -9.88 20.88
CA PHE A 10 -10.83 -10.10 22.03
C PHE A 10 -11.14 -8.83 22.83
N LEU A 11 -10.40 -7.73 22.62
CA LEU A 11 -10.65 -6.48 23.32
C LEU A 11 -11.00 -5.35 22.36
N PHE A 12 -10.04 -4.95 21.49
CA PHE A 12 -10.20 -3.76 20.66
C PHE A 12 -11.37 -3.88 19.67
N LEU A 13 -11.39 -4.94 18.87
CA LEU A 13 -12.38 -5.13 17.81
C LEU A 13 -13.83 -5.27 18.38
N PRO A 14 -14.10 -6.11 19.40
CA PRO A 14 -15.43 -6.20 19.98
C PRO A 14 -15.93 -4.89 20.57
N VAL A 15 -15.06 -4.15 21.29
CA VAL A 15 -15.43 -2.85 21.88
C VAL A 15 -15.75 -1.84 20.77
N VAL A 16 -14.89 -1.73 19.74
CA VAL A 16 -15.13 -0.80 18.64
C VAL A 16 -16.40 -1.17 17.85
N LEU A 17 -16.66 -2.45 17.58
CA LEU A 17 -17.89 -2.90 16.95
C LEU A 17 -19.13 -2.56 17.81
N ALA A 18 -19.11 -2.87 19.10
CA ALA A 18 -20.22 -2.59 20.00
C ALA A 18 -20.54 -1.08 20.02
N VAL A 19 -19.54 -0.24 20.25
CA VAL A 19 -19.70 1.23 20.25
C VAL A 19 -20.19 1.73 18.89
N TYR A 20 -19.64 1.23 17.79
CA TYR A 20 -20.03 1.64 16.44
C TYR A 20 -21.49 1.29 16.11
N TYR A 21 -21.94 0.09 16.46
CA TYR A 21 -23.31 -0.36 16.14
C TYR A 21 -24.37 0.28 17.04
N LEU A 22 -24.03 0.56 18.30
CA LEU A 22 -24.90 1.27 19.25
C LEU A 22 -25.00 2.76 18.95
N ALA A 23 -24.00 3.33 18.28
CA ALA A 23 -23.96 4.76 17.99
C ALA A 23 -24.91 5.18 16.86
N PRO A 24 -25.52 6.39 16.95
CA PRO A 24 -26.27 6.97 15.87
C PRO A 24 -25.39 7.23 14.63
N LEU A 25 -25.97 7.14 13.44
CA LEU A 25 -25.25 7.24 12.16
C LEU A 25 -24.36 8.49 12.05
N LYS A 26 -24.81 9.62 12.59
CA LYS A 26 -24.13 10.91 12.50
C LYS A 26 -22.73 10.92 13.14
N ILE A 27 -22.50 10.13 14.18
CA ILE A 27 -21.23 10.12 14.93
C ILE A 27 -20.34 8.92 14.59
N ARG A 28 -20.81 7.99 13.76
CA ARG A 28 -20.04 6.77 13.41
C ARG A 28 -18.68 7.06 12.79
N ASN A 29 -18.59 8.08 11.93
CA ASN A 29 -17.32 8.47 11.34
C ASN A 29 -16.35 9.02 12.40
N LEU A 30 -16.83 9.81 13.34
CA LEU A 30 -16.02 10.30 14.46
C LEU A 30 -15.51 9.15 15.34
N LEU A 31 -16.38 8.21 15.68
CA LEU A 31 -16.00 7.03 16.48
C LEU A 31 -14.96 6.17 15.77
N LEU A 32 -15.11 5.92 14.46
CA LEU A 32 -14.10 5.21 13.69
C LEU A 32 -12.78 5.97 13.59
N LEU A 33 -12.83 7.29 13.43
CA LEU A 33 -11.62 8.11 13.45
C LEU A 33 -10.89 8.01 14.79
N LEU A 34 -11.62 8.16 15.90
CA LEU A 34 -11.02 8.05 17.24
C LEU A 34 -10.45 6.64 17.49
N ALA A 35 -11.19 5.59 17.13
CA ALA A 35 -10.70 4.22 17.20
C ALA A 35 -9.44 4.00 16.36
N SER A 36 -9.38 4.58 15.14
CA SER A 36 -8.23 4.49 14.24
C SER A 36 -7.01 5.23 14.82
N LEU A 37 -7.20 6.40 15.38
CA LEU A 37 -6.11 7.14 16.03
C LEU A 37 -5.59 6.41 17.28
N ILE A 38 -6.47 5.82 18.09
CA ILE A 38 -6.09 4.98 19.23
C ILE A 38 -5.31 3.75 18.76
N PHE A 39 -5.81 3.05 17.72
CA PHE A 39 -5.14 1.89 17.13
C PHE A 39 -3.72 2.21 16.67
N TYR A 40 -3.55 3.35 15.98
CA TYR A 40 -2.25 3.81 15.49
C TYR A 40 -1.32 4.24 16.63
N ALA A 41 -1.83 5.09 17.54
CA ALA A 41 -1.06 5.58 18.68
C ALA A 41 -0.62 4.47 19.66
N TRP A 42 -1.34 3.34 19.69
CA TRP A 42 -0.94 2.17 20.48
C TRP A 42 0.42 1.61 20.08
N GLY A 43 0.74 1.63 18.79
CA GLY A 43 2.04 1.18 18.26
C GLY A 43 3.03 2.31 18.02
N GLU A 44 2.51 3.51 17.71
CA GLU A 44 3.28 4.65 17.21
C GLU A 44 2.87 5.97 17.93
N PRO A 45 3.11 6.08 19.26
CA PRO A 45 2.59 7.21 20.03
C PRO A 45 3.14 8.58 19.60
N VAL A 46 4.36 8.62 19.06
CA VAL A 46 4.98 9.87 18.56
C VAL A 46 4.54 10.16 17.13
N TYR A 47 4.53 9.13 16.29
CA TYR A 47 4.27 9.30 14.84
C TYR A 47 2.79 9.52 14.49
N VAL A 48 1.86 9.36 15.46
CA VAL A 48 0.48 9.79 15.28
C VAL A 48 0.38 11.29 14.99
N VAL A 49 1.28 12.11 15.59
CA VAL A 49 1.35 13.55 15.31
C VAL A 49 1.75 13.80 13.85
N LEU A 50 2.74 13.05 13.34
CA LEU A 50 3.17 13.15 11.93
C LEU A 50 2.02 12.80 10.98
N MET A 51 1.26 11.75 11.27
CA MET A 51 0.08 11.38 10.47
C MET A 51 -0.99 12.48 10.51
N ILE A 52 -1.26 13.10 11.66
CA ILE A 52 -2.19 14.23 11.77
C ILE A 52 -1.71 15.42 10.95
N LEU A 53 -0.42 15.75 10.99
CA LEU A 53 0.16 16.83 10.18
C LEU A 53 0.04 16.52 8.68
N SER A 54 0.28 15.28 8.27
CA SER A 54 0.08 14.85 6.88
C SER A 54 -1.40 14.97 6.46
N ILE A 55 -2.34 14.59 7.31
CA ILE A 55 -3.77 14.76 7.08
C ILE A 55 -4.11 16.25 6.84
N LEU A 56 -3.66 17.13 7.74
CA LEU A 56 -3.92 18.57 7.63
C LEU A 56 -3.31 19.17 6.36
N LEU A 57 -2.06 18.83 6.04
CA LEU A 57 -1.38 19.27 4.83
C LEU A 57 -2.20 18.90 3.58
N ASN A 58 -2.50 17.61 3.41
CA ASN A 58 -3.19 17.12 2.21
C ASN A 58 -4.63 17.67 2.12
N TYR A 59 -5.32 17.82 3.26
CA TYR A 59 -6.64 18.43 3.32
C TYR A 59 -6.63 19.88 2.87
N CYS A 60 -5.76 20.71 3.46
CA CYS A 60 -5.65 22.13 3.13
C CYS A 60 -5.24 22.34 1.66
N CYS A 61 -4.20 21.64 1.22
CA CYS A 61 -3.72 21.74 -0.16
C CYS A 61 -4.77 21.25 -1.18
N GLY A 62 -5.48 20.16 -0.91
CA GLY A 62 -6.57 19.71 -1.78
C GLY A 62 -7.70 20.73 -1.89
N ARG A 63 -8.03 21.43 -0.79
CA ARG A 63 -9.00 22.52 -0.79
C ARG A 63 -8.52 23.73 -1.59
N GLU A 64 -7.25 24.09 -1.45
CA GLU A 64 -6.62 25.19 -2.18
C GLU A 64 -6.55 24.91 -3.68
N ILE A 65 -6.15 23.69 -4.08
CA ILE A 65 -6.14 23.26 -5.48
C ILE A 65 -7.54 23.40 -6.10
N ALA A 66 -8.58 22.93 -5.41
CA ALA A 66 -9.96 23.03 -5.88
C ALA A 66 -10.46 24.48 -5.94
N ALA A 67 -10.07 25.33 -5.00
CA ALA A 67 -10.43 26.76 -5.00
C ALA A 67 -9.79 27.54 -6.16
N ASN A 68 -8.64 27.07 -6.65
CA ASN A 68 -7.93 27.66 -7.79
C ASN A 68 -8.11 26.86 -9.10
N ALA A 69 -9.18 26.06 -9.24
CA ALA A 69 -9.39 25.21 -10.40
C ALA A 69 -9.46 25.98 -11.74
N GLU A 70 -9.87 27.26 -11.71
CA GLU A 70 -9.92 28.14 -12.89
C GLU A 70 -8.52 28.71 -13.25
N ASP A 71 -7.58 28.79 -12.28
CA ASP A 71 -6.19 29.17 -12.51
C ASP A 71 -5.31 27.92 -12.55
N GLU A 72 -5.21 27.32 -13.74
CA GLU A 72 -4.45 26.07 -13.95
C GLU A 72 -3.01 26.15 -13.41
N ARG A 73 -2.35 27.33 -13.54
CA ARG A 73 -0.97 27.50 -13.06
C ARG A 73 -0.87 27.45 -11.54
N LYS A 74 -1.84 28.02 -10.82
CA LYS A 74 -1.86 27.95 -9.35
C LYS A 74 -2.24 26.57 -8.87
N ALA A 75 -3.27 25.96 -9.46
CA ALA A 75 -3.67 24.60 -9.13
C ALA A 75 -2.52 23.59 -9.36
N HIS A 76 -1.81 23.71 -10.51
CA HIS A 76 -0.67 22.87 -10.82
C HIS A 76 0.49 23.05 -9.83
N ARG A 77 0.84 24.29 -9.47
CA ARG A 77 1.88 24.58 -8.47
C ARG A 77 1.51 24.03 -7.09
N GLY A 78 0.26 24.18 -6.66
CA GLY A 78 -0.25 23.61 -5.40
C GLY A 78 -0.16 22.09 -5.39
N MET A 79 -0.52 21.43 -6.48
CA MET A 79 -0.41 19.97 -6.62
C MET A 79 1.06 19.52 -6.55
N ILE A 80 1.97 20.14 -7.33
CA ILE A 80 3.40 19.80 -7.29
C ILE A 80 3.99 20.02 -5.90
N PHE A 81 3.71 21.16 -5.27
CA PHE A 81 4.17 21.44 -3.90
C PHE A 81 3.76 20.34 -2.94
N THR A 82 2.48 19.93 -2.97
CA THR A 82 1.98 18.90 -2.06
C THR A 82 2.62 17.54 -2.33
N VAL A 83 2.78 17.15 -3.60
CA VAL A 83 3.46 15.91 -3.99
C VAL A 83 4.92 15.92 -3.50
N VAL A 84 5.65 17.02 -3.72
CA VAL A 84 7.05 17.16 -3.30
C VAL A 84 7.17 17.06 -1.78
N VAL A 85 6.31 17.73 -1.01
CA VAL A 85 6.34 17.66 0.47
C VAL A 85 6.05 16.24 0.97
N ASN A 86 5.04 15.57 0.39
CA ASN A 86 4.74 14.17 0.76
C ASN A 86 5.92 13.23 0.44
N LEU A 87 6.53 13.37 -0.74
CA LEU A 87 7.69 12.56 -1.13
C LEU A 87 8.93 12.90 -0.30
N ALA A 88 9.16 14.17 0.04
CA ALA A 88 10.27 14.60 0.89
C ALA A 88 10.16 14.00 2.30
N LEU A 89 8.94 14.00 2.88
CA LEU A 89 8.66 13.34 4.15
C LEU A 89 8.95 11.84 4.10
N LEU A 90 8.44 11.16 3.06
CA LEU A 90 8.69 9.73 2.87
C LEU A 90 10.18 9.45 2.68
N PHE A 91 10.86 10.25 1.86
CA PHE A 91 12.30 10.13 1.62
C PHE A 91 13.09 10.32 2.91
N PHE A 92 12.78 11.33 3.70
CA PHE A 92 13.47 11.61 4.96
C PHE A 92 13.40 10.41 5.92
N PHE A 93 12.22 9.87 6.18
CA PHE A 93 12.11 8.76 7.13
C PHE A 93 12.61 7.42 6.58
N LYS A 94 12.50 7.19 5.26
CA LYS A 94 12.80 5.89 4.68
C LYS A 94 14.21 5.77 4.12
N TYR A 95 14.76 6.85 3.54
CA TYR A 95 16.01 6.80 2.78
C TYR A 95 17.15 7.56 3.41
N TYR A 96 16.92 8.32 4.48
CA TYR A 96 17.96 9.13 5.13
C TYR A 96 19.19 8.30 5.51
N GLY A 97 19.01 7.18 6.23
CA GLY A 97 20.10 6.28 6.61
C GLY A 97 20.83 5.71 5.39
N PHE A 98 20.08 5.14 4.45
CA PHE A 98 20.65 4.58 3.21
C PHE A 98 21.48 5.60 2.41
N PHE A 99 21.03 6.86 2.34
CA PHE A 99 21.76 7.91 1.66
C PHE A 99 23.06 8.25 2.39
N LEU A 100 23.07 8.33 3.71
CA LEU A 100 24.28 8.59 4.49
C LEU A 100 25.29 7.44 4.43
N GLU A 101 24.81 6.19 4.44
CA GLU A 101 25.66 5.01 4.20
C GLU A 101 26.31 5.06 2.82
N LEU A 102 25.54 5.45 1.79
CA LEU A 102 26.08 5.63 0.45
C LEU A 102 27.14 6.72 0.41
N VAL A 103 26.91 7.87 1.05
CA VAL A 103 27.89 8.96 1.13
C VAL A 103 29.15 8.48 1.85
N ASN A 104 29.03 7.80 2.99
CA ASN A 104 30.17 7.26 3.73
C ASN A 104 30.98 6.25 2.89
N SER A 105 30.30 5.40 2.11
CA SER A 105 30.97 4.41 1.26
C SER A 105 31.80 5.02 0.11
N VAL A 106 31.38 6.19 -0.39
CA VAL A 106 32.03 6.87 -1.53
C VAL A 106 33.06 7.90 -1.07
N THR A 107 32.82 8.59 0.05
CA THR A 107 33.66 9.75 0.47
C THR A 107 34.62 9.45 1.61
N SER A 108 34.56 8.27 2.23
CA SER A 108 35.27 7.93 3.48
C SER A 108 34.96 8.93 4.62
N ALA A 109 33.88 9.68 4.51
CA ALA A 109 33.39 10.58 5.55
C ALA A 109 32.68 9.74 6.60
N GLU A 110 33.18 9.65 7.81
CA GLU A 110 32.55 8.93 8.92
C GLU A 110 31.38 9.75 9.49
N LEU A 111 30.34 9.99 8.64
CA LEU A 111 29.14 10.70 9.07
C LEU A 111 28.35 9.78 9.98
N THR A 112 28.29 10.13 11.26
CA THR A 112 27.44 9.45 12.23
C THR A 112 26.00 9.96 12.11
N TYR A 113 25.03 9.07 12.13
CA TYR A 113 23.63 9.43 12.10
C TYR A 113 22.82 8.57 13.09
N ARG A 114 21.75 9.14 13.59
CA ARG A 114 20.81 8.39 14.40
C ARG A 114 19.85 7.66 13.47
N GLU A 115 19.74 6.36 13.62
CA GLU A 115 18.70 5.59 12.94
C GLU A 115 17.31 6.10 13.36
N LEU A 116 16.55 6.54 12.39
CA LEU A 116 15.16 6.94 12.58
C LEU A 116 14.28 5.71 12.38
N ALA A 117 13.46 5.39 13.37
CA ALA A 117 12.44 4.36 13.18
C ALA A 117 11.47 4.81 12.08
N LEU A 118 11.23 3.94 11.09
CA LEU A 118 10.29 4.20 10.01
C LEU A 118 8.85 4.20 10.57
N PRO A 119 8.11 5.32 10.49
CA PRO A 119 6.72 5.35 10.96
C PRO A 119 5.88 4.30 10.23
N VAL A 120 5.22 3.43 10.97
CA VAL A 120 4.37 2.39 10.39
C VAL A 120 3.28 3.02 9.51
N GLY A 121 3.11 2.51 8.29
CA GLY A 121 2.09 3.01 7.36
C GLY A 121 2.42 4.31 6.63
N ILE A 122 3.61 4.95 6.87
CA ILE A 122 3.94 6.22 6.20
C ILE A 122 3.85 6.13 4.68
N SER A 123 4.30 5.04 4.08
CA SER A 123 4.21 4.83 2.63
C SER A 123 2.76 4.77 2.14
N PHE A 124 1.85 4.18 2.93
CA PHE A 124 0.43 4.03 2.58
C PHE A 124 -0.30 5.37 2.65
N TYR A 125 -0.23 6.07 3.79
CA TYR A 125 -0.93 7.35 3.90
C TYR A 125 -0.31 8.46 3.03
N THR A 126 0.99 8.39 2.72
CA THR A 126 1.63 9.27 1.73
C THR A 126 1.04 9.03 0.33
N PHE A 127 0.91 7.78 -0.10
CA PHE A 127 0.32 7.43 -1.39
C PHE A 127 -1.15 7.81 -1.47
N GLN A 128 -1.91 7.66 -0.38
CA GLN A 128 -3.29 8.13 -0.29
C GLN A 128 -3.39 9.65 -0.41
N GLY A 129 -2.53 10.39 0.29
CA GLY A 129 -2.46 11.85 0.20
C GLY A 129 -2.11 12.35 -1.20
N ILE A 130 -1.08 11.76 -1.83
CA ILE A 130 -0.69 12.08 -3.21
C ILE A 130 -1.84 11.78 -4.19
N SER A 131 -2.46 10.59 -4.10
CA SER A 131 -3.57 10.25 -5.00
C SER A 131 -4.73 11.23 -4.87
N TYR A 132 -5.08 11.62 -3.62
CA TYR A 132 -6.13 12.59 -3.38
C TYR A 132 -5.87 13.93 -4.04
N VAL A 133 -4.70 14.55 -3.83
CA VAL A 133 -4.41 15.88 -4.39
C VAL A 133 -4.28 15.84 -5.92
N VAL A 134 -3.73 14.77 -6.48
CA VAL A 134 -3.65 14.58 -7.93
C VAL A 134 -5.03 14.37 -8.54
N ASP A 135 -5.91 13.58 -7.90
CA ASP A 135 -7.27 13.35 -8.40
C ASP A 135 -8.15 14.62 -8.30
N VAL A 136 -7.96 15.42 -7.25
CA VAL A 136 -8.60 16.75 -7.16
C VAL A 136 -8.11 17.68 -8.27
N TYR A 137 -6.80 17.74 -8.53
CA TYR A 137 -6.23 18.53 -9.62
C TYR A 137 -6.74 18.10 -10.99
N ARG A 138 -6.87 16.79 -11.23
CA ARG A 138 -7.39 16.23 -12.48
C ARG A 138 -8.91 16.36 -12.63
N GLY A 139 -9.62 16.84 -11.62
CA GLY A 139 -11.08 16.92 -11.60
C GLY A 139 -11.77 15.55 -11.47
N LYS A 140 -11.03 14.47 -11.20
CA LYS A 140 -11.57 13.13 -10.98
C LYS A 140 -12.30 13.00 -9.65
N ALA A 141 -11.87 13.76 -8.64
CA ALA A 141 -12.46 13.78 -7.32
C ALA A 141 -12.75 15.21 -6.87
N LYS A 142 -13.82 15.39 -6.08
CA LYS A 142 -14.11 16.67 -5.43
C LYS A 142 -13.28 16.82 -4.17
N ALA A 143 -12.75 18.03 -3.92
CA ALA A 143 -12.07 18.30 -2.66
C ALA A 143 -13.00 18.09 -1.46
N GLN A 144 -12.56 17.28 -0.51
CA GLN A 144 -13.34 16.98 0.69
C GLN A 144 -13.57 18.24 1.54
N ARG A 145 -14.84 18.49 1.89
CA ARG A 145 -15.22 19.64 2.72
C ARG A 145 -15.13 19.36 4.22
N SER A 146 -15.25 18.09 4.61
CA SER A 146 -15.21 17.67 6.01
C SER A 146 -13.83 17.16 6.38
N LEU A 147 -13.12 17.87 7.27
CA LEU A 147 -11.83 17.41 7.79
C LEU A 147 -11.97 16.04 8.48
N LEU A 148 -13.08 15.79 9.18
CA LEU A 148 -13.36 14.52 9.84
C LEU A 148 -13.38 13.36 8.82
N ASN A 149 -14.11 13.52 7.71
CA ASN A 149 -14.20 12.49 6.68
C ASN A 149 -12.86 12.28 5.97
N PHE A 150 -12.10 13.35 5.73
CA PHE A 150 -10.77 13.23 5.16
C PHE A 150 -9.79 12.55 6.12
N ALA A 151 -9.80 12.93 7.39
CA ALA A 151 -8.99 12.29 8.41
C ALA A 151 -9.33 10.79 8.56
N LEU A 152 -10.62 10.44 8.53
CA LEU A 152 -11.04 9.04 8.54
C LEU A 152 -10.55 8.28 7.30
N TYR A 153 -10.59 8.90 6.11
CA TYR A 153 -10.05 8.29 4.90
C TYR A 153 -8.58 7.90 5.04
N ILE A 154 -7.76 8.80 5.57
CA ILE A 154 -6.32 8.56 5.74
C ILE A 154 -6.04 7.59 6.89
N ALA A 155 -6.67 7.80 8.05
CA ALA A 155 -6.35 7.10 9.29
C ALA A 155 -7.10 5.77 9.48
N LEU A 156 -8.04 5.39 8.61
CA LEU A 156 -8.92 4.24 8.81
C LEU A 156 -8.12 2.96 9.08
N PHE A 157 -8.19 2.45 10.31
CA PHE A 157 -7.28 1.43 10.84
C PHE A 157 -7.24 0.12 10.02
N PRO A 158 -8.33 -0.35 9.38
CA PRO A 158 -8.25 -1.56 8.57
C PRO A 158 -7.26 -1.47 7.40
N GLN A 159 -7.12 -0.30 6.78
CA GLN A 159 -6.27 -0.12 5.61
C GLN A 159 -4.88 0.46 5.91
N LEU A 160 -4.70 1.07 7.11
CA LEU A 160 -3.60 1.99 7.40
C LEU A 160 -2.20 1.35 7.34
N ILE A 161 -2.04 0.10 7.79
CA ILE A 161 -0.71 -0.51 7.96
C ILE A 161 -0.25 -1.28 6.71
N ALA A 162 -1.04 -2.24 6.25
CA ALA A 162 -0.73 -3.11 5.12
C ALA A 162 -2.02 -3.57 4.38
N GLY A 163 -3.11 -2.83 4.53
CA GLY A 163 -4.33 -3.06 3.75
C GLY A 163 -4.16 -2.67 2.27
N PRO A 164 -5.19 -2.85 1.45
CA PRO A 164 -5.18 -2.30 0.10
C PRO A 164 -4.95 -0.79 0.11
N ILE A 165 -4.14 -0.26 -0.82
CA ILE A 165 -3.99 1.18 -1.02
C ILE A 165 -5.30 1.70 -1.62
N VAL A 166 -6.10 2.37 -0.79
CA VAL A 166 -7.43 2.86 -1.18
C VAL A 166 -7.30 4.25 -1.78
N ARG A 167 -7.79 4.43 -3.01
CA ARG A 167 -7.86 5.76 -3.63
C ARG A 167 -9.08 6.51 -3.11
N TYR A 168 -8.97 7.84 -3.08
CA TYR A 168 -10.04 8.67 -2.54
C TYR A 168 -11.37 8.50 -3.31
N GLU A 169 -11.32 8.39 -4.64
CA GLU A 169 -12.49 8.18 -5.49
C GLU A 169 -13.28 6.89 -5.15
N ASP A 170 -12.60 5.85 -4.65
CA ASP A 170 -13.21 4.56 -4.31
C ASP A 170 -13.97 4.60 -2.96
N ILE A 171 -13.59 5.50 -2.05
CA ILE A 171 -14.14 5.53 -0.69
C ILE A 171 -15.01 6.76 -0.40
N GLU A 172 -14.83 7.86 -1.13
CA GLU A 172 -15.56 9.12 -0.90
C GLU A 172 -17.08 8.94 -0.78
N PRO A 173 -17.77 8.25 -1.70
CA PRO A 173 -19.22 8.06 -1.59
C PRO A 173 -19.62 7.31 -0.32
N GLN A 174 -18.75 6.39 0.14
CA GLN A 174 -18.98 5.55 1.31
C GLN A 174 -18.74 6.30 2.64
N LEU A 175 -17.90 7.34 2.62
CA LEU A 175 -17.71 8.23 3.76
C LEU A 175 -18.97 9.06 4.04
N ALA A 176 -19.64 9.49 2.98
CA ALA A 176 -20.88 10.26 3.08
C ALA A 176 -22.08 9.36 3.43
N GLN A 177 -22.23 8.26 2.71
CA GLN A 177 -23.37 7.35 2.88
C GLN A 177 -22.90 5.90 2.68
N ARG A 178 -23.01 5.08 3.71
CA ARG A 178 -22.76 3.64 3.63
C ARG A 178 -23.87 2.86 4.30
N LYS A 179 -24.20 1.71 3.72
CA LYS A 179 -25.18 0.78 4.29
C LYS A 179 -24.47 -0.21 5.19
N VAL A 180 -24.89 -0.26 6.44
CA VAL A 180 -24.45 -1.24 7.43
C VAL A 180 -25.58 -2.24 7.63
N SER A 181 -25.27 -3.53 7.63
CA SER A 181 -26.27 -4.59 7.82
C SER A 181 -25.65 -5.82 8.50
N ALA A 182 -26.48 -6.64 9.15
CA ALA A 182 -26.05 -7.90 9.75
C ALA A 182 -25.41 -8.83 8.70
N ARG A 183 -25.89 -8.80 7.45
CA ARG A 183 -25.29 -9.56 6.35
C ARG A 183 -23.86 -9.12 6.04
N LYS A 184 -23.61 -7.82 5.96
CA LYS A 184 -22.25 -7.27 5.73
C LYS A 184 -21.33 -7.57 6.91
N LEU A 185 -21.85 -7.47 8.13
CA LEU A 185 -21.10 -7.85 9.34
C LEU A 185 -20.67 -9.31 9.28
N GLY A 186 -21.58 -10.23 9.00
CA GLY A 186 -21.29 -11.66 8.89
C GLY A 186 -20.31 -12.00 7.75
N GLN A 187 -20.50 -11.38 6.56
CA GLN A 187 -19.57 -11.55 5.43
C GLN A 187 -18.18 -10.98 5.75
N GLY A 188 -18.11 -9.84 6.42
CA GLY A 188 -16.86 -9.24 6.85
C GLY A 188 -16.15 -10.09 7.90
N ALA A 189 -16.88 -10.62 8.90
CA ALA A 189 -16.36 -11.53 9.90
C ALA A 189 -15.79 -12.81 9.27
N MET A 190 -16.52 -13.42 8.34
CA MET A 190 -16.05 -14.61 7.63
C MET A 190 -14.74 -14.33 6.87
N LEU A 191 -14.67 -13.22 6.13
CA LEU A 191 -13.47 -12.86 5.39
C LEU A 191 -12.28 -12.55 6.33
N PHE A 192 -12.55 -11.90 7.46
CA PHE A 192 -11.56 -11.68 8.51
C PHE A 192 -11.00 -13.01 9.06
N LEU A 193 -11.87 -13.97 9.35
CA LEU A 193 -11.46 -15.28 9.85
C LEU A 193 -10.66 -16.07 8.81
N ILE A 194 -11.04 -16.00 7.53
CA ILE A 194 -10.26 -16.62 6.44
C ILE A 194 -8.86 -15.97 6.36
N GLY A 195 -8.78 -14.65 6.43
CA GLY A 195 -7.50 -13.94 6.45
C GLY A 195 -6.65 -14.29 7.67
N LEU A 196 -7.27 -14.39 8.84
CA LEU A 196 -6.60 -14.81 10.08
C LEU A 196 -6.06 -16.23 9.98
N ALA A 197 -6.84 -17.16 9.41
CA ALA A 197 -6.38 -18.54 9.18
C ALA A 197 -5.20 -18.60 8.19
N LYS A 198 -5.23 -17.80 7.11
CA LYS A 198 -4.09 -17.67 6.19
C LYS A 198 -2.82 -17.21 6.92
N LYS A 199 -2.95 -16.21 7.81
CA LYS A 199 -1.82 -15.69 8.59
C LYS A 199 -1.35 -16.70 9.64
N ALA A 200 -2.22 -17.07 10.58
CA ALA A 200 -1.84 -17.80 11.79
C ALA A 200 -1.61 -19.31 11.55
N VAL A 201 -2.25 -19.91 10.53
CA VAL A 201 -2.11 -21.36 10.27
C VAL A 201 -1.16 -21.60 9.10
N LEU A 202 -1.31 -20.88 7.97
CA LEU A 202 -0.49 -21.17 6.79
C LEU A 202 0.82 -20.39 6.80
N ALA A 203 0.77 -19.05 6.87
CA ALA A 203 1.97 -18.23 6.77
C ALA A 203 2.96 -18.50 7.90
N ASP A 204 2.50 -18.55 9.14
CA ASP A 204 3.38 -18.79 10.31
C ASP A 204 3.99 -20.21 10.28
N THR A 205 3.26 -21.22 9.76
CA THR A 205 3.82 -22.57 9.57
C THR A 205 4.89 -22.57 8.47
N PHE A 206 4.62 -21.96 7.31
CA PHE A 206 5.61 -21.86 6.23
C PHE A 206 6.84 -21.06 6.66
N LYS A 207 6.66 -20.00 7.43
CA LYS A 207 7.73 -19.21 8.03
C LYS A 207 8.66 -20.07 8.90
N THR A 208 8.10 -20.86 9.80
CA THR A 208 8.89 -21.76 10.67
C THR A 208 9.74 -22.71 9.84
N VAL A 209 9.14 -23.36 8.83
CA VAL A 209 9.89 -24.27 7.95
C VAL A 209 11.00 -23.55 7.17
N PHE A 210 10.70 -22.35 6.66
CA PHE A 210 11.70 -21.55 5.94
C PHE A 210 12.85 -21.12 6.85
N GLU A 211 12.56 -20.66 8.08
CA GLU A 211 13.58 -20.26 9.07
C GLU A 211 14.48 -21.43 9.46
N GLU A 212 13.94 -22.63 9.68
CA GLU A 212 14.71 -23.84 9.96
C GLU A 212 15.64 -24.21 8.79
N ILE A 213 15.15 -24.16 7.55
CA ILE A 213 15.96 -24.46 6.37
C ILE A 213 17.03 -23.39 6.13
N SER A 214 16.69 -22.12 6.30
CA SER A 214 17.62 -20.99 6.08
C SER A 214 18.76 -20.94 7.13
N ALA A 215 18.57 -21.57 8.28
CA ALA A 215 19.59 -21.71 9.32
C ALA A 215 20.63 -22.78 8.98
N ILE A 216 20.39 -23.65 7.98
CA ILE A 216 21.34 -24.68 7.57
C ILE A 216 22.49 -24.03 6.80
N SER A 217 23.73 -24.36 7.16
CA SER A 217 24.90 -23.88 6.43
C SER A 217 24.88 -24.34 4.97
N ALA A 218 25.36 -23.49 4.05
CA ALA A 218 25.35 -23.76 2.62
C ALA A 218 26.04 -25.08 2.23
N SER A 219 27.07 -25.51 3.01
CA SER A 219 27.76 -26.78 2.83
C SER A 219 26.91 -28.01 3.16
N ASN A 220 25.89 -27.86 4.00
CA ASN A 220 25.03 -28.95 4.47
C ASN A 220 23.63 -28.92 3.84
N LEU A 221 23.33 -27.87 3.08
CA LEU A 221 22.04 -27.67 2.42
C LEU A 221 21.94 -28.55 1.18
N SER A 222 21.07 -29.56 1.19
CA SER A 222 20.79 -30.38 0.02
C SER A 222 19.91 -29.64 -1.00
N VAL A 223 20.00 -30.03 -2.27
CA VAL A 223 19.19 -29.43 -3.35
C VAL A 223 17.68 -29.55 -3.10
N PRO A 224 17.11 -30.69 -2.64
CA PRO A 224 15.69 -30.76 -2.30
C PRO A 224 15.33 -29.81 -1.17
N MET A 225 16.14 -29.66 -0.13
CA MET A 225 15.86 -28.73 0.97
C MET A 225 15.89 -27.28 0.51
N ALA A 226 16.82 -26.91 -0.37
CA ALA A 226 16.86 -25.58 -0.97
C ALA A 226 15.56 -25.26 -1.74
N TRP A 227 15.05 -26.22 -2.53
CA TRP A 227 13.77 -26.06 -3.23
C TRP A 227 12.58 -25.95 -2.27
N ILE A 228 12.54 -26.76 -1.20
CA ILE A 228 11.50 -26.64 -0.16
C ILE A 228 11.58 -25.26 0.50
N GLY A 229 12.79 -24.77 0.81
CA GLY A 229 12.98 -23.41 1.34
C GLY A 229 12.42 -22.33 0.41
N CYS A 230 12.70 -22.38 -0.88
CA CYS A 230 12.17 -21.41 -1.86
C CYS A 230 10.62 -21.47 -1.95
N ILE A 231 10.05 -22.67 -1.97
CA ILE A 231 8.59 -22.88 -2.06
C ILE A 231 7.91 -22.38 -0.77
N THR A 232 8.43 -22.73 0.39
CA THR A 232 7.85 -22.30 1.67
C THR A 232 7.93 -20.79 1.83
N TYR A 233 9.04 -20.17 1.45
CA TYR A 233 9.16 -18.70 1.43
C TYR A 233 8.15 -18.02 0.50
N ALA A 234 7.95 -18.56 -0.71
CA ALA A 234 6.95 -18.03 -1.63
C ALA A 234 5.54 -18.11 -1.05
N PHE A 235 5.17 -19.23 -0.41
CA PHE A 235 3.87 -19.38 0.24
C PHE A 235 3.74 -18.54 1.52
N GLU A 236 4.80 -18.41 2.32
CA GLU A 236 4.82 -17.52 3.49
C GLU A 236 4.44 -16.11 3.09
N ILE A 237 5.18 -15.49 2.16
CA ILE A 237 4.92 -14.11 1.70
C ILE A 237 3.48 -13.97 1.17
N TYR A 238 3.02 -14.94 0.38
CA TYR A 238 1.68 -14.90 -0.17
C TYR A 238 0.59 -14.98 0.89
N TYR A 239 0.65 -15.95 1.79
CA TYR A 239 -0.39 -16.13 2.80
C TYR A 239 -0.30 -15.07 3.90
N ASP A 240 0.88 -14.59 4.24
CA ASP A 240 1.05 -13.49 5.19
C ASP A 240 0.38 -12.22 4.66
N PHE A 241 0.72 -11.80 3.45
CA PHE A 241 0.21 -10.55 2.91
C PHE A 241 -1.24 -10.66 2.39
N SER A 242 -1.62 -11.75 1.73
CA SER A 242 -3.01 -11.95 1.31
C SER A 242 -3.94 -12.12 2.51
N GLY A 243 -3.46 -12.79 3.57
CA GLY A 243 -4.20 -12.94 4.84
C GLY A 243 -4.45 -11.60 5.50
N TYR A 244 -3.41 -10.77 5.61
CA TYR A 244 -3.57 -9.41 6.14
C TYR A 244 -4.55 -8.58 5.30
N SER A 245 -4.45 -8.67 3.99
CA SER A 245 -5.33 -7.96 3.05
C SER A 245 -6.80 -8.41 3.19
N ASP A 246 -7.05 -9.71 3.34
CA ASP A 246 -8.39 -10.25 3.58
C ASP A 246 -8.95 -9.81 4.94
N MET A 247 -8.11 -9.81 6.00
CA MET A 247 -8.51 -9.26 7.31
C MET A 247 -8.89 -7.78 7.18
N ALA A 248 -8.11 -6.98 6.48
CA ALA A 248 -8.37 -5.55 6.26
C ALA A 248 -9.70 -5.30 5.51
N ILE A 249 -9.94 -6.04 4.43
CA ILE A 249 -11.19 -5.96 3.64
C ILE A 249 -12.37 -6.44 4.49
N GLY A 250 -12.20 -7.52 5.24
CA GLY A 250 -13.21 -8.06 6.15
C GLY A 250 -13.60 -7.05 7.23
N LEU A 251 -12.62 -6.46 7.93
CA LEU A 251 -12.82 -5.39 8.91
C LEU A 251 -13.56 -4.19 8.30
N SER A 252 -13.11 -3.72 7.16
CA SER A 252 -13.74 -2.60 6.47
C SER A 252 -15.22 -2.90 6.17
N ARG A 253 -15.52 -4.12 5.69
CA ARG A 253 -16.90 -4.57 5.41
C ARG A 253 -17.76 -4.64 6.65
N MET A 254 -17.21 -5.02 7.82
CA MET A 254 -17.94 -4.98 9.10
C MET A 254 -18.42 -3.57 9.43
N PHE A 255 -17.65 -2.53 9.08
CA PHE A 255 -18.01 -1.12 9.26
C PHE A 255 -18.80 -0.51 8.08
N GLY A 256 -19.14 -1.34 7.09
CA GLY A 256 -19.95 -0.96 5.94
C GLY A 256 -19.16 -0.44 4.73
N PHE A 257 -17.84 -0.40 4.79
CA PHE A 257 -16.97 -0.03 3.66
C PHE A 257 -16.68 -1.25 2.77
N GLU A 258 -16.70 -1.05 1.47
CA GLU A 258 -16.30 -2.05 0.48
C GLU A 258 -14.95 -1.65 -0.13
N LEU A 259 -13.92 -2.41 0.17
CA LEU A 259 -12.60 -2.26 -0.43
C LEU A 259 -12.40 -3.25 -1.57
N LYS A 260 -11.56 -2.88 -2.53
CA LYS A 260 -11.21 -3.75 -3.67
C LYS A 260 -10.27 -4.87 -3.24
N LYS A 261 -10.33 -6.00 -3.96
CA LYS A 261 -9.37 -7.11 -3.78
C LYS A 261 -7.94 -6.63 -4.00
N ASN A 262 -7.01 -7.20 -3.24
CA ASN A 262 -5.58 -6.95 -3.40
C ASN A 262 -4.82 -8.13 -3.98
N PHE A 263 -5.39 -9.34 -3.90
CA PHE A 263 -4.85 -10.58 -4.47
C PHE A 263 -5.94 -11.36 -5.19
N ASP A 264 -5.58 -11.99 -6.32
CA ASP A 264 -6.49 -12.85 -7.10
C ASP A 264 -5.75 -14.08 -7.66
N HIS A 265 -5.41 -15.04 -6.79
CA HIS A 265 -4.74 -16.30 -7.13
C HIS A 265 -3.49 -16.09 -8.02
N PRO A 266 -2.46 -15.35 -7.56
CA PRO A 266 -1.35 -14.94 -8.43
C PRO A 266 -0.52 -16.12 -8.97
N TYR A 267 -0.42 -17.22 -8.23
CA TYR A 267 0.42 -18.37 -8.64
C TYR A 267 -0.17 -19.27 -9.72
N VAL A 268 -1.39 -18.99 -10.23
CA VAL A 268 -1.92 -19.67 -11.42
C VAL A 268 -1.64 -18.89 -12.72
N SER A 269 -0.91 -17.78 -12.64
CA SER A 269 -0.59 -16.91 -13.76
C SER A 269 0.32 -17.59 -14.78
N ARG A 270 0.08 -17.29 -16.05
CA ARG A 270 0.82 -17.85 -17.20
C ARG A 270 1.91 -16.92 -17.74
N SER A 271 1.93 -15.66 -17.29
CA SER A 271 2.94 -14.67 -17.64
C SER A 271 3.29 -13.79 -16.45
N VAL A 272 4.42 -13.06 -16.54
CA VAL A 272 4.86 -12.11 -15.52
C VAL A 272 3.85 -10.96 -15.39
N THR A 273 3.34 -10.49 -16.51
CA THR A 273 2.31 -9.43 -16.55
C THR A 273 1.02 -9.88 -15.86
N GLU A 274 0.56 -11.10 -16.12
CA GLU A 274 -0.63 -11.66 -15.46
C GLU A 274 -0.41 -11.81 -13.96
N PHE A 275 0.78 -12.28 -13.52
CA PHE A 275 1.12 -12.40 -12.12
C PHE A 275 0.94 -11.07 -11.39
N TRP A 276 1.51 -9.97 -11.89
CA TRP A 276 1.41 -8.66 -11.26
C TRP A 276 0.04 -8.00 -11.37
N ARG A 277 -0.81 -8.41 -12.30
CA ARG A 277 -2.24 -8.05 -12.34
C ARG A 277 -3.05 -8.72 -11.23
N ARG A 278 -2.52 -9.79 -10.64
CA ARG A 278 -3.16 -10.60 -9.58
C ARG A 278 -2.51 -10.43 -8.22
N TRP A 279 -1.28 -9.94 -8.15
CA TRP A 279 -0.49 -9.69 -6.96
C TRP A 279 -0.50 -8.19 -6.60
N HIS A 280 -0.82 -7.86 -5.32
CA HIS A 280 -0.79 -6.49 -4.80
C HIS A 280 -1.45 -5.47 -5.75
N ILE A 281 -2.68 -5.78 -6.16
CA ILE A 281 -3.43 -5.09 -7.23
C ILE A 281 -3.53 -3.59 -6.95
N SER A 282 -3.73 -3.20 -5.69
CA SER A 282 -3.87 -1.79 -5.30
C SER A 282 -2.58 -0.99 -5.54
N LEU A 283 -1.40 -1.55 -5.25
CA LEU A 283 -0.10 -0.93 -5.51
C LEU A 283 0.15 -0.79 -7.01
N SER A 284 -0.07 -1.87 -7.77
CA SER A 284 0.08 -1.88 -9.23
C SER A 284 -0.85 -0.85 -9.89
N THR A 285 -2.08 -0.73 -9.39
CA THR A 285 -3.04 0.28 -9.85
C THR A 285 -2.54 1.68 -9.53
N TRP A 286 -2.03 1.92 -8.33
CA TRP A 286 -1.51 3.22 -7.94
C TRP A 286 -0.34 3.66 -8.83
N PHE A 287 0.67 2.79 -9.01
CA PHE A 287 1.81 3.11 -9.89
C PHE A 287 1.39 3.33 -11.33
N ARG A 288 0.42 2.56 -11.83
CA ARG A 288 -0.14 2.74 -13.17
C ARG A 288 -0.79 4.12 -13.32
N GLU A 289 -1.68 4.51 -12.41
CA GLU A 289 -2.47 5.74 -12.54
C GLU A 289 -1.65 7.02 -12.27
N TYR A 290 -0.70 6.96 -11.32
CA TYR A 290 0.00 8.15 -10.84
C TYR A 290 1.44 8.26 -11.33
N VAL A 291 2.01 7.21 -11.92
CA VAL A 291 3.37 7.24 -12.49
C VAL A 291 3.39 6.82 -13.95
N TYR A 292 2.92 5.62 -14.29
CA TYR A 292 3.05 5.08 -15.65
C TYR A 292 2.27 5.89 -16.69
N ILE A 293 0.99 6.17 -16.45
CA ILE A 293 0.15 6.95 -17.37
C ILE A 293 0.68 8.38 -17.55
N PRO A 294 1.06 9.14 -16.48
CA PRO A 294 1.67 10.46 -16.64
C PRO A 294 2.98 10.49 -17.42
N LEU A 295 3.76 9.41 -17.39
CA LEU A 295 4.99 9.28 -18.20
C LEU A 295 4.72 9.01 -19.70
N GLY A 296 3.44 8.84 -20.09
CA GLY A 296 3.00 8.53 -21.44
C GLY A 296 2.45 7.11 -21.62
N GLY A 297 2.55 6.25 -20.60
CA GLY A 297 2.02 4.89 -20.64
C GLY A 297 2.56 4.08 -21.81
N ASN A 298 1.67 3.45 -22.56
CA ASN A 298 1.94 2.71 -23.81
C ASN A 298 1.64 3.54 -25.07
N HIS A 299 1.16 4.79 -24.94
CA HIS A 299 0.87 5.69 -26.05
C HIS A 299 2.07 6.56 -26.44
N CYS A 300 3.27 5.95 -26.51
CA CYS A 300 4.52 6.62 -26.83
C CYS A 300 5.41 5.72 -27.68
N SER A 301 6.58 6.22 -28.11
CA SER A 301 7.53 5.41 -28.87
C SER A 301 7.99 4.18 -28.09
N GLY A 302 8.36 3.08 -28.80
CA GLY A 302 8.77 1.83 -28.17
C GLY A 302 9.89 2.00 -27.14
N GLY A 303 10.93 2.79 -27.43
CA GLY A 303 12.01 3.07 -26.47
C GLY A 303 11.53 3.82 -25.23
N ARG A 304 10.60 4.79 -25.38
CA ARG A 304 10.00 5.51 -24.25
C ARG A 304 9.13 4.58 -23.41
N HIS A 305 8.38 3.68 -24.04
CA HIS A 305 7.57 2.70 -23.34
C HIS A 305 8.44 1.77 -22.46
N ILE A 306 9.55 1.25 -23.00
CA ILE A 306 10.52 0.45 -22.25
C ILE A 306 11.04 1.24 -21.04
N LEU A 307 11.46 2.48 -21.26
CA LEU A 307 11.94 3.34 -20.19
C LEU A 307 10.86 3.57 -19.12
N ASN A 308 9.60 3.79 -19.50
CA ASN A 308 8.48 3.95 -18.57
C ASN A 308 8.30 2.71 -17.68
N LEU A 309 8.39 1.49 -18.25
CA LEU A 309 8.32 0.24 -17.50
C LEU A 309 9.48 0.12 -16.50
N LEU A 310 10.72 0.37 -16.95
CA LEU A 310 11.90 0.30 -16.09
C LEU A 310 11.82 1.32 -14.94
N ILE A 311 11.38 2.56 -15.20
CA ILE A 311 11.21 3.58 -14.16
C ILE A 311 10.17 3.11 -13.12
N VAL A 312 8.99 2.69 -13.56
CA VAL A 312 7.91 2.27 -12.66
C VAL A 312 8.35 1.11 -11.76
N TRP A 313 9.00 0.10 -12.34
CA TRP A 313 9.44 -1.07 -11.60
C TRP A 313 10.60 -0.76 -10.64
N THR A 314 11.55 0.07 -11.05
CA THR A 314 12.63 0.54 -10.16
C THR A 314 12.06 1.33 -8.98
N LEU A 315 11.10 2.24 -9.23
CA LEU A 315 10.40 2.98 -8.18
C LEU A 315 9.57 2.06 -7.27
N THR A 316 8.97 1.00 -7.83
CA THR A 316 8.28 -0.04 -7.04
C THR A 316 9.24 -0.76 -6.11
N GLY A 317 10.43 -1.12 -6.60
CA GLY A 317 11.49 -1.70 -5.76
C GLY A 317 11.92 -0.73 -4.65
N MET A 318 12.22 0.51 -4.99
CA MET A 318 12.53 1.56 -4.01
C MET A 318 11.40 1.72 -2.98
N TRP A 319 10.14 1.68 -3.39
CA TRP A 319 9.02 1.77 -2.45
C TRP A 319 9.03 0.63 -1.41
N HIS A 320 9.46 -0.57 -1.77
CA HIS A 320 9.55 -1.71 -0.83
C HIS A 320 10.60 -1.51 0.25
N GLY A 321 11.78 -0.98 -0.07
CA GLY A 321 12.83 -0.78 0.92
C GLY A 321 13.98 0.10 0.45
N ALA A 322 14.67 0.70 1.42
CA ALA A 322 15.86 1.52 1.21
C ALA A 322 17.13 0.64 1.29
N ALA A 323 17.27 -0.29 0.35
CA ALA A 323 18.45 -1.14 0.24
C ALA A 323 18.65 -1.58 -1.22
N TRP A 324 19.88 -1.89 -1.61
CA TRP A 324 20.22 -2.26 -2.97
C TRP A 324 19.47 -3.49 -3.50
N ASN A 325 19.23 -4.47 -2.65
CA ASN A 325 18.46 -5.68 -3.02
C ASN A 325 17.06 -5.34 -3.52
N PHE A 326 16.36 -4.37 -2.93
CA PHE A 326 15.04 -3.93 -3.39
C PHE A 326 15.11 -3.17 -4.72
N ILE A 327 16.12 -2.31 -4.90
CA ILE A 327 16.33 -1.56 -6.15
C ILE A 327 16.62 -2.53 -7.29
N VAL A 328 17.55 -3.46 -7.07
CA VAL A 328 17.92 -4.50 -8.07
C VAL A 328 16.73 -5.42 -8.35
N TRP A 329 15.98 -5.81 -7.33
CA TRP A 329 14.76 -6.61 -7.49
C TRP A 329 13.73 -5.88 -8.36
N GLY A 330 13.47 -4.60 -8.10
CA GLY A 330 12.55 -3.82 -8.92
C GLY A 330 13.03 -3.69 -10.36
N PHE A 331 14.30 -3.36 -10.58
CA PHE A 331 14.88 -3.28 -11.92
C PHE A 331 14.80 -4.62 -12.67
N TYR A 332 15.10 -5.73 -12.00
CA TYR A 332 14.99 -7.09 -12.56
C TYR A 332 13.57 -7.38 -13.05
N TYR A 333 12.54 -7.07 -12.23
CA TYR A 333 11.16 -7.22 -12.67
C TYR A 333 10.78 -6.26 -13.81
N GLY A 334 11.36 -5.07 -13.83
CA GLY A 334 11.23 -4.15 -14.96
C GLY A 334 11.71 -4.78 -16.28
N VAL A 335 12.86 -5.44 -16.26
CA VAL A 335 13.40 -6.18 -17.42
C VAL A 335 12.48 -7.34 -17.80
N LEU A 336 12.00 -8.13 -16.85
CA LEU A 336 11.06 -9.22 -17.14
C LEU A 336 9.75 -8.72 -17.76
N MET A 337 9.22 -7.58 -17.29
CA MET A 337 8.02 -6.97 -17.86
C MET A 337 8.23 -6.49 -19.29
N VAL A 338 9.40 -5.93 -19.59
CA VAL A 338 9.77 -5.53 -20.96
C VAL A 338 9.85 -6.77 -21.88
N THR A 339 10.47 -7.86 -21.43
CA THR A 339 10.57 -9.09 -22.23
C THR A 339 9.22 -9.73 -22.49
N ASP A 340 8.32 -9.74 -21.49
CA ASP A 340 6.96 -10.25 -21.63
C ASP A 340 6.12 -9.39 -22.61
N ASP A 341 6.22 -8.06 -22.54
CA ASP A 341 5.55 -7.12 -23.46
C ASP A 341 6.05 -7.29 -24.91
N LEU A 342 7.36 -7.40 -25.10
CA LEU A 342 7.95 -7.62 -26.44
C LEU A 342 7.51 -8.95 -27.05
N LYS A 343 7.42 -10.01 -26.25
CA LYS A 343 6.94 -11.32 -26.70
C LYS A 343 5.48 -11.22 -27.16
N HIS A 344 4.59 -10.62 -26.39
CA HIS A 344 3.18 -10.46 -26.77
C HIS A 344 3.03 -9.67 -28.07
N ARG A 345 3.76 -8.58 -28.24
CA ARG A 345 3.73 -7.79 -29.48
C ARG A 345 4.21 -8.59 -30.70
N SER A 346 5.23 -9.44 -30.54
CA SER A 346 5.71 -10.29 -31.65
C SER A 346 4.69 -11.37 -32.01
N GLU A 347 3.97 -11.94 -31.04
CA GLU A 347 2.92 -12.93 -31.27
C GLU A 347 1.69 -12.30 -31.95
N GLU A 348 1.29 -11.08 -31.60
CA GLU A 348 0.22 -10.33 -32.27
C GLU A 348 0.57 -10.07 -33.73
N HIS A 349 1.77 -9.57 -34.02
CA HIS A 349 2.23 -9.37 -35.43
C HIS A 349 2.32 -10.66 -36.25
N THR A 350 2.66 -11.78 -35.62
CA THR A 350 2.76 -13.06 -36.31
C THR A 350 1.38 -13.68 -36.59
N SER A 351 0.37 -13.35 -35.78
CA SER A 351 -1.00 -13.84 -35.97
C SER A 351 -1.80 -13.02 -37.00
N GLU A 352 -1.33 -11.84 -37.39
CA GLU A 352 -1.93 -10.97 -38.43
C GLU A 352 -1.38 -11.23 -39.82
N LEU A 353 -0.35 -12.07 -39.98
CA LEU A 353 0.21 -12.55 -41.22
C LEU A 353 -0.33 -13.93 -41.59
#